data_72d476e45cb5d6967b6f1a2e88db9889
#
_entry.id   72d476e45cb5d6967b6f1a2e88db9889
#
_cell.length_a   1.000
_cell.length_b   1.000
_cell.length_c   1.000
_cell.angle_alpha   90.00
_cell.angle_beta   90.00
_cell.angle_gamma   90.00
#
_symmetry.space_group_name_H-M   'P 1'
#
loop_
_entity.id
_entity.type
_entity.pdbx_description
1 polymer ?
#
loop_
_entity_poly.entity_id
_entity_poly.type
_entity_poly.pdbx_seq_one_letter_code
_entity_poly.pdbx_strand_id
1 'polypeptide(L)'
;MINVFIPHRWNNDDYSTISSLLDRTKFKVRDYSVPASSPFDSIDRRYNVDPQIQKQIRYASVVVCSNRPANNNGMSIDEIKFALSIGKPVVAVQVTFSSSTMIAGLGVETIPCRKDSLENWIHRNV
;
A
#
# COMPACT_ATOMS: atom_id res chain seq x y z
N MET A 1 0.96 -0.70 -18.43
CA MET A 1 1.82 -0.57 -17.23
C MET A 1 0.98 -0.03 -16.08
N ILE A 2 1.13 -0.60 -14.91
CA ILE A 2 0.38 -0.19 -13.73
C ILE A 2 1.33 0.48 -12.76
N ASN A 3 0.97 1.68 -12.32
CA ASN A 3 1.74 2.41 -11.32
C ASN A 3 1.23 2.02 -9.94
N VAL A 4 2.11 1.48 -9.10
CA VAL A 4 1.74 0.96 -7.79
C VAL A 4 2.45 1.74 -6.70
N PHE A 5 1.72 2.07 -5.65
CA PHE A 5 2.31 2.57 -4.41
C PHE A 5 2.10 1.52 -3.33
N ILE A 6 3.17 1.18 -2.61
CA ILE A 6 3.14 0.19 -1.53
C ILE A 6 3.42 0.92 -0.22
N PRO A 7 2.38 1.27 0.57
CA PRO A 7 2.63 1.83 1.89
C PRO A 7 3.36 0.80 2.74
N HIS A 8 4.44 1.19 3.34
CA HIS A 8 5.21 0.27 4.15
C HIS A 8 5.96 1.03 5.22
N ARG A 9 6.20 0.35 6.31
CA ARG A 9 7.11 0.83 7.33
C ARG A 9 8.51 0.45 6.91
N TRP A 10 9.41 1.43 6.82
CA TRP A 10 10.77 1.09 6.51
C TRP A 10 11.31 0.20 7.64
N ASN A 11 12.18 -0.74 7.30
CA ASN A 11 12.72 -1.74 8.21
C ASN A 11 11.76 -2.89 8.50
N ASN A 12 10.90 -3.21 7.55
CA ASN A 12 9.89 -4.26 7.66
C ASN A 12 9.87 -5.03 6.33
N ASP A 13 9.52 -6.32 6.38
CA ASP A 13 9.62 -7.22 5.23
C ASP A 13 8.39 -7.18 4.31
N ASP A 14 7.33 -6.48 4.70
CA ASP A 14 6.08 -6.50 3.94
C ASP A 14 6.25 -5.89 2.56
N TYR A 15 7.08 -4.86 2.43
CA TYR A 15 7.37 -4.27 1.13
C TYR A 15 7.94 -5.30 0.17
N SER A 16 8.95 -6.05 0.61
CA SER A 16 9.59 -7.07 -0.23
C SER A 16 8.60 -8.17 -0.62
N THR A 17 7.76 -8.59 0.30
CA THR A 17 6.76 -9.62 0.05
C THR A 17 5.77 -9.16 -1.02
N ILE A 18 5.26 -7.94 -0.90
CA ILE A 18 4.27 -7.41 -1.84
C ILE A 18 4.92 -7.12 -3.19
N SER A 19 6.12 -6.56 -3.19
CA SER A 19 6.85 -6.27 -4.42
C SER A 19 7.12 -7.56 -5.20
N SER A 20 7.54 -8.62 -4.52
CA SER A 20 7.77 -9.92 -5.15
C SER A 20 6.47 -10.51 -5.70
N LEU A 21 5.37 -10.33 -4.98
CA LEU A 21 4.07 -10.82 -5.45
C LEU A 21 3.65 -10.09 -6.73
N LEU A 22 3.81 -8.78 -6.77
CA LEU A 22 3.50 -7.97 -7.95
C LEU A 22 4.34 -8.38 -9.15
N ASP A 23 5.61 -8.70 -8.94
CA ASP A 23 6.51 -9.14 -10.02
C ASP A 23 6.07 -10.45 -10.63
N ARG A 24 5.31 -11.26 -9.90
CA ARG A 24 4.81 -12.54 -10.41
C ARG A 24 3.49 -12.42 -11.13
N THR A 25 2.84 -11.25 -11.07
CA THR A 25 1.59 -11.05 -11.83
C THR A 25 1.89 -10.83 -13.30
N LYS A 26 0.86 -10.94 -14.12
CA LYS A 26 0.98 -10.70 -15.57
C LYS A 26 1.15 -9.23 -15.92
N PHE A 27 0.97 -8.34 -14.97
CA PHE A 27 1.02 -6.90 -15.22
C PHE A 27 2.46 -6.40 -15.17
N LYS A 28 2.77 -5.42 -16.03
CA LYS A 28 3.99 -4.64 -15.88
C LYS A 28 3.74 -3.58 -14.82
N VAL A 29 4.55 -3.59 -13.79
CA VAL A 29 4.37 -2.75 -12.62
C VAL A 29 5.48 -1.73 -12.54
N ARG A 30 5.09 -0.47 -12.33
CA ARG A 30 6.03 0.59 -11.94
C ARG A 30 5.79 0.90 -10.48
N ASP A 31 6.83 0.76 -9.68
CA ASP A 31 6.76 0.95 -8.24
C ASP A 31 7.12 2.40 -7.90
N TYR A 32 6.16 3.12 -7.34
CA TYR A 32 6.35 4.49 -6.89
C TYR A 32 6.62 4.57 -5.39
N SER A 33 6.83 3.43 -4.73
CA SER A 33 7.05 3.40 -3.29
C SER A 33 8.36 4.04 -2.90
N VAL A 34 8.39 4.56 -1.67
CA VAL A 34 9.61 5.09 -1.09
C VAL A 34 10.50 3.92 -0.67
N PRO A 35 11.81 3.95 -0.97
CA PRO A 35 12.71 2.91 -0.50
C PRO A 35 12.66 2.76 1.02
N ALA A 36 12.69 1.53 1.49
CA ALA A 36 12.57 1.23 2.92
C ALA A 36 13.70 1.84 3.75
N SER A 37 14.83 2.12 3.12
CA SER A 37 15.98 2.71 3.80
C SER A 37 15.90 4.23 3.93
N SER A 38 14.86 4.86 3.39
CA SER A 38 14.73 6.31 3.38
C SER A 38 13.56 6.75 4.25
N PRO A 39 13.80 6.96 5.54
CA PRO A 39 12.74 7.49 6.39
C PRO A 39 12.45 8.94 6.01
N PHE A 40 11.19 9.31 6.04
CA PHE A 40 10.75 10.67 5.74
C PHE A 40 10.23 11.32 7.01
N ASP A 41 10.57 12.59 7.18
CA ASP A 41 9.96 13.40 8.20
C ASP A 41 8.60 13.85 7.66
N SER A 42 7.56 13.40 8.30
CA SER A 42 6.21 13.78 7.91
C SER A 42 5.96 15.22 8.25
N ILE A 43 5.63 16.03 7.27
CA ILE A 43 5.38 17.45 7.47
C ILE A 43 3.94 17.83 7.16
N ASP A 44 3.16 16.92 6.60
CA ASP A 44 1.76 17.19 6.37
C ASP A 44 0.98 17.20 7.69
N ARG A 45 0.16 18.21 7.87
CA ARG A 45 -0.53 18.44 9.14
C ARG A 45 -1.84 17.67 9.24
N ARG A 46 -2.43 17.29 8.13
CA ARG A 46 -3.74 16.67 8.12
C ARG A 46 -3.66 15.15 8.14
N TYR A 47 -2.76 14.60 7.33
CA TYR A 47 -2.60 13.15 7.18
C TYR A 47 -1.27 12.63 7.70
N ASN A 48 -0.38 13.53 8.15
CA ASN A 48 0.96 13.16 8.59
C ASN A 48 1.72 12.40 7.50
N VAL A 49 1.57 12.85 6.25
CA VAL A 49 2.20 12.23 5.08
C VAL A 49 3.09 13.27 4.41
N ASP A 50 4.33 12.89 4.13
CA ASP A 50 5.28 13.76 3.46
C ASP A 50 4.72 14.18 2.08
N PRO A 51 4.86 15.45 1.68
CA PRO A 51 4.34 15.91 0.39
C PRO A 51 4.85 15.13 -0.80
N GLN A 52 6.09 14.65 -0.77
CA GLN A 52 6.63 13.84 -1.84
C GLN A 52 5.92 12.49 -1.93
N ILE A 53 5.61 11.89 -0.78
CA ILE A 53 4.83 10.65 -0.74
C ILE A 53 3.43 10.89 -1.23
N GLN A 54 2.80 12.01 -0.87
CA GLN A 54 1.48 12.36 -1.38
C GLN A 54 1.50 12.43 -2.90
N LYS A 55 2.55 13.03 -3.47
CA LYS A 55 2.70 13.11 -4.92
C LYS A 55 2.82 11.72 -5.54
N GLN A 56 3.58 10.82 -4.92
CA GLN A 56 3.72 9.45 -5.40
C GLN A 56 2.38 8.72 -5.39
N ILE A 57 1.60 8.89 -4.33
CA ILE A 57 0.27 8.28 -4.23
C ILE A 57 -0.65 8.83 -5.34
N ARG A 58 -0.58 10.12 -5.60
CA ARG A 58 -1.40 10.71 -6.66
C ARG A 58 -1.09 10.15 -8.04
N TYR A 59 0.15 9.81 -8.31
CA TYR A 59 0.54 9.23 -9.59
C TYR A 59 0.30 7.72 -9.67
N ALA A 60 0.05 7.07 -8.56
CA ALA A 60 -0.21 5.64 -8.56
C ALA A 60 -1.60 5.35 -9.12
N SER A 61 -1.73 4.22 -9.79
CA SER A 61 -3.02 3.70 -10.25
C SER A 61 -3.71 2.90 -9.16
N VAL A 62 -2.92 2.31 -8.27
CA VAL A 62 -3.42 1.43 -7.21
C VAL A 62 -2.46 1.48 -6.02
N VAL A 63 -3.02 1.29 -4.84
CA VAL A 63 -2.26 1.18 -3.60
C VAL A 63 -2.41 -0.25 -3.07
N VAL A 64 -1.29 -0.93 -2.89
CA VAL A 64 -1.28 -2.31 -2.38
C VAL A 64 -0.53 -2.31 -1.06
N CYS A 65 -1.22 -2.64 0.02
CA CYS A 65 -0.64 -2.65 1.35
C CYS A 65 -0.71 -4.04 1.97
N SER A 66 -0.04 -4.22 3.10
CA SER A 66 -0.19 -5.45 3.88
C SER A 66 -1.40 -5.35 4.80
N ASN A 67 -1.87 -6.49 5.30
CA ASN A 67 -2.94 -6.49 6.28
C ASN A 67 -2.46 -6.22 7.71
N ARG A 68 -1.17 -5.89 7.86
CA ARG A 68 -0.60 -5.50 9.16
C ARG A 68 0.24 -4.24 8.99
N PRO A 69 -0.37 -3.09 8.69
CA PRO A 69 0.39 -1.87 8.54
C PRO A 69 1.07 -1.48 9.85
N ALA A 70 2.17 -0.75 9.73
CA ALA A 70 2.85 -0.26 10.91
C ALA A 70 1.92 0.67 11.68
N ASN A 71 1.76 0.42 12.96
CA ASN A 71 0.84 1.17 13.78
C ASN A 71 1.50 1.99 14.88
N ASN A 72 2.79 1.80 15.12
CA ASN A 72 3.44 2.49 16.22
C ASN A 72 3.61 3.99 15.93
N ASN A 73 3.89 4.34 14.69
CA ASN A 73 3.98 5.73 14.27
C ASN A 73 2.87 6.13 13.30
N GLY A 74 2.01 5.19 12.94
CA GLY A 74 0.86 5.45 12.09
C GLY A 74 1.15 5.77 10.64
N MET A 75 2.40 5.72 10.22
CA MET A 75 2.79 6.26 8.92
C MET A 75 2.09 5.54 7.76
N SER A 76 2.07 4.21 7.76
CA SER A 76 1.40 3.45 6.69
C SER A 76 -0.11 3.67 6.70
N ILE A 77 -0.70 3.79 7.87
CA ILE A 77 -2.14 4.05 8.00
C ILE A 77 -2.48 5.43 7.44
N ASP A 78 -1.67 6.44 7.73
CA ASP A 78 -1.92 7.78 7.22
C ASP A 78 -1.81 7.83 5.70
N GLU A 79 -0.88 7.10 5.12
CA GLU A 79 -0.74 6.98 3.68
C GLU A 79 -1.97 6.32 3.06
N ILE A 80 -2.49 5.27 3.69
CA ILE A 80 -3.70 4.60 3.23
C ILE A 80 -4.90 5.54 3.30
N LYS A 81 -5.06 6.26 4.41
CA LYS A 81 -6.14 7.23 4.57
C LYS A 81 -6.07 8.32 3.50
N PHE A 82 -4.88 8.81 3.22
CA PHE A 82 -4.71 9.81 2.18
C PHE A 82 -5.14 9.26 0.81
N ALA A 83 -4.68 8.05 0.47
CA ALA A 83 -5.04 7.41 -0.80
C ALA A 83 -6.55 7.26 -0.95
N LEU A 84 -7.22 6.80 0.11
CA LEU A 84 -8.67 6.65 0.10
C LEU A 84 -9.37 8.01 -0.08
N SER A 85 -8.84 9.06 0.55
CA SER A 85 -9.45 10.39 0.48
C SER A 85 -9.44 10.97 -0.93
N ILE A 86 -8.50 10.56 -1.77
CA ILE A 86 -8.42 11.02 -3.17
C ILE A 86 -8.96 9.98 -4.16
N GLY A 87 -9.65 8.95 -3.65
CA GLY A 87 -10.36 7.98 -4.50
C GLY A 87 -9.50 6.92 -5.15
N LYS A 88 -8.31 6.64 -4.61
CA LYS A 88 -7.47 5.59 -5.16
C LYS A 88 -7.98 4.21 -4.77
N PRO A 89 -7.92 3.22 -5.69
CA PRO A 89 -8.19 1.83 -5.31
C PRO A 89 -7.11 1.35 -4.34
N VAL A 90 -7.53 0.77 -3.23
CA VAL A 90 -6.61 0.27 -2.19
C VAL A 90 -6.99 -1.16 -1.85
N VAL A 91 -6.01 -2.05 -1.82
CA VAL A 91 -6.19 -3.44 -1.43
C VAL A 91 -5.12 -3.85 -0.43
N ALA A 92 -5.50 -4.68 0.53
CA ALA A 92 -4.56 -5.26 1.49
C ALA A 92 -4.28 -6.71 1.12
N VAL A 93 -3.01 -7.10 1.18
CA VAL A 93 -2.58 -8.48 0.95
C VAL A 93 -2.36 -9.14 2.31
N GLN A 94 -2.91 -10.32 2.48
CA GLN A 94 -2.80 -11.05 3.75
C GLN A 94 -1.41 -11.66 3.90
N VAL A 95 -0.54 -10.98 4.62
CA VAL A 95 0.82 -11.46 4.92
C VAL A 95 0.90 -12.13 6.28
N THR A 96 -0.16 -12.06 7.08
CA THR A 96 -0.26 -12.67 8.39
C THR A 96 -1.68 -13.14 8.64
N PHE A 97 -1.85 -14.12 9.51
CA PHE A 97 -3.18 -14.59 9.87
C PHE A 97 -3.91 -13.64 10.80
N SER A 98 -3.20 -12.76 11.49
CA SER A 98 -3.82 -11.76 12.35
C SER A 98 -4.31 -10.59 11.52
N SER A 99 -5.60 -10.30 11.57
CA SER A 99 -6.17 -9.17 10.85
C SER A 99 -5.97 -7.88 11.63
N SER A 100 -5.63 -6.82 10.92
CA SER A 100 -5.59 -5.49 11.52
C SER A 100 -7.01 -4.93 11.56
N THR A 101 -7.48 -4.57 12.75
CA THR A 101 -8.78 -3.94 12.89
C THR A 101 -8.80 -2.55 12.25
N MET A 102 -7.65 -1.90 12.17
CA MET A 102 -7.55 -0.59 11.53
C MET A 102 -7.80 -0.69 10.04
N ILE A 103 -7.26 -1.71 9.37
CA ILE A 103 -7.50 -1.93 7.94
C ILE A 103 -8.98 -2.22 7.70
N ALA A 104 -9.58 -3.08 8.50
CA ALA A 104 -11.00 -3.39 8.37
C ALA A 104 -11.86 -2.15 8.57
N GLY A 105 -11.49 -1.30 9.54
CA GLY A 105 -12.22 -0.07 9.83
C GLY A 105 -12.14 0.96 8.71
N LEU A 106 -11.16 0.88 7.83
CA LEU A 106 -11.03 1.76 6.69
C LEU A 106 -11.82 1.29 5.46
N GLY A 107 -12.41 0.10 5.52
CA GLY A 107 -13.14 -0.45 4.40
C GLY A 107 -12.26 -1.02 3.30
N VAL A 108 -11.01 -1.30 3.60
CA VAL A 108 -10.06 -1.86 2.63
C VAL A 108 -10.25 -3.36 2.56
N GLU A 109 -10.44 -3.88 1.35
CA GLU A 109 -10.57 -5.32 1.13
C GLU A 109 -9.22 -6.01 1.34
N THR A 110 -9.23 -7.16 2.00
CA THR A 110 -8.05 -8.00 2.20
C THR A 110 -8.17 -9.23 1.32
N ILE A 111 -7.12 -9.52 0.54
CA ILE A 111 -7.06 -10.67 -0.35
C ILE A 111 -5.93 -11.60 0.07
N PRO A 112 -6.00 -12.90 -0.31
CA PRO A 112 -4.88 -13.82 -0.05
C PRO A 112 -3.59 -13.37 -0.71
N CYS A 113 -2.45 -13.74 -0.13
CA CYS A 113 -1.13 -13.42 -0.69
C CYS A 113 -0.81 -14.39 -1.83
N ARG A 114 -1.53 -14.23 -2.94
CA ARG A 114 -1.40 -15.08 -4.12
C ARG A 114 -1.51 -14.21 -5.37
N LYS A 115 -0.70 -14.54 -6.38
CA LYS A 115 -0.69 -13.73 -7.61
C LYS A 115 -2.05 -13.71 -8.29
N ASP A 116 -2.78 -14.85 -8.30
CA ASP A 116 -4.08 -14.92 -8.94
C ASP A 116 -5.10 -14.01 -8.27
N SER A 117 -5.08 -13.98 -6.94
CA SER A 117 -5.99 -13.13 -6.17
C SER A 117 -5.72 -11.65 -6.47
N LEU A 118 -4.45 -11.27 -6.53
CA LEU A 118 -4.06 -9.90 -6.80
C LEU A 118 -4.39 -9.51 -8.25
N GLU A 119 -4.10 -10.39 -9.22
CA GLU A 119 -4.45 -10.14 -10.62
C GLU A 119 -5.95 -9.91 -10.79
N ASN A 120 -6.75 -10.77 -10.18
CA ASN A 120 -8.21 -10.66 -10.29
C ASN A 120 -8.71 -9.36 -9.65
N TRP A 121 -8.16 -9.00 -8.50
CA TRP A 121 -8.57 -7.77 -7.84
C TRP A 121 -8.20 -6.55 -8.67
N ILE A 122 -6.97 -6.50 -9.20
CA ILE A 122 -6.52 -5.39 -10.04
C ILE A 122 -7.39 -5.28 -11.29
N HIS A 123 -7.67 -6.42 -11.93
CA HIS A 123 -8.48 -6.45 -13.15
C HIS A 123 -9.87 -5.86 -12.91
N ARG A 124 -10.45 -6.08 -11.72
CA ARG A 124 -11.79 -5.59 -11.41
C ARG A 124 -11.80 -4.11 -10.97
N ASN A 125 -10.71 -3.60 -10.42
CA ASN A 125 -10.72 -2.32 -9.71
C ASN A 125 -9.84 -1.24 -10.32
N VAL A 126 -9.01 -1.58 -11.27
CA VAL A 126 -8.03 -0.62 -11.83
C VAL A 126 -8.23 -0.40 -13.33
#